data_a653a5569b280970d8d73b5ccf3d8994
#
_entry.id   a653a5569b280970d8d73b5ccf3d8994
#
_cell.length_a   1.000
_cell.length_b   1.000
_cell.length_c   1.000
_cell.angle_alpha   90.00
_cell.angle_beta   90.00
_cell.angle_gamma   90.00
#
_symmetry.space_group_name_H-M   'P 1'
#
loop_
_entity.id
_entity.type
_entity.pdbx_description
1 polymer ?
#
loop_
_entity_poly.entity_id
_entity_poly.type
_entity_poly.pdbx_seq_one_letter_code
_entity_poly.pdbx_strand_id
1 'polypeptide(L)'
;MAVLEVNELKKAFVSPDGERTMIVDVPRFAVGDTEQIALQGSSGSGKTTLLNLIAGILKPDSGAIFLAGQDLFKLSEAGRDRVRAQSIGYVFQTFNLLQGYTALENVLLGMMFGRGADVAYAKALLERVGLKDRMNYRPRQLSV
;
A
#
# COMPACT_ATOMS: atom_id res chain seq x y z
N MET A 1 -1.53 -18.28 -12.65
CA MET A 1 -0.23 -17.56 -12.66
C MET A 1 -0.08 -16.83 -11.36
N ALA A 2 1.15 -16.61 -10.87
CA ALA A 2 1.35 -15.79 -9.69
C ALA A 2 1.05 -14.32 -10.01
N VAL A 3 0.24 -13.68 -9.16
CA VAL A 3 -0.07 -12.25 -9.24
C VAL A 3 1.05 -11.43 -8.62
N LEU A 4 1.67 -11.99 -7.56
CA LEU A 4 2.82 -11.42 -6.86
C LEU A 4 3.92 -12.46 -6.74
N GLU A 5 5.15 -12.08 -7.07
CA GLU A 5 6.34 -12.88 -6.80
C GLU A 5 7.42 -12.02 -6.16
N VAL A 6 8.08 -12.59 -5.17
CA VAL A 6 9.18 -11.98 -4.43
C VAL A 6 10.36 -12.94 -4.50
N ASN A 7 11.52 -12.44 -4.91
CA ASN A 7 12.72 -13.24 -5.07
C ASN A 7 13.92 -12.55 -4.38
N GLU A 8 14.63 -13.29 -3.50
CA GLU A 8 15.84 -12.88 -2.78
C GLU A 8 15.72 -11.48 -2.13
N LEU A 9 14.52 -11.17 -1.62
CA LEU A 9 14.20 -9.84 -1.10
C LEU A 9 14.86 -9.60 0.24
N LYS A 10 15.66 -8.54 0.33
CA LYS A 10 16.32 -8.13 1.57
C LYS A 10 16.11 -6.66 1.88
N LYS A 11 15.89 -6.37 3.17
CA LYS A 11 15.82 -5.02 3.70
C LYS A 11 16.41 -4.95 5.10
N ALA A 12 17.41 -4.10 5.26
CA ALA A 12 17.98 -3.75 6.55
C ALA A 12 17.73 -2.27 6.85
N PHE A 13 17.73 -1.93 8.10
CA PHE A 13 17.77 -0.55 8.56
C PHE A 13 19.04 -0.32 9.40
N VAL A 14 19.54 0.90 9.37
CA VAL A 14 20.68 1.31 10.17
C VAL A 14 20.14 2.15 11.32
N SER A 15 20.45 1.74 12.55
CA SER A 15 20.13 2.50 13.77
C SER A 15 20.96 3.77 13.87
N PRO A 16 20.58 4.74 14.71
CA PRO A 16 21.39 5.93 14.96
C PRO A 16 22.83 5.62 15.42
N ASP A 17 23.01 4.48 16.08
CA ASP A 17 24.32 4.00 16.58
C ASP A 17 25.16 3.32 15.50
N GLY A 18 24.64 3.25 14.26
CA GLY A 18 25.30 2.64 13.11
C GLY A 18 25.12 1.11 12.99
N GLU A 19 24.37 0.49 13.89
CA GLU A 19 24.08 -0.95 13.79
C GLU A 19 23.11 -1.22 12.64
N ARG A 20 23.48 -2.19 11.79
CA ARG A 20 22.66 -2.63 10.66
C ARG A 20 21.85 -3.87 11.04
N THR A 21 20.55 -3.73 11.14
CA THR A 21 19.63 -4.80 11.48
C THR A 21 18.84 -5.25 10.26
N MET A 22 18.93 -6.54 9.91
CA MET A 22 18.14 -7.16 8.85
C MET A 22 16.70 -7.32 9.34
N ILE A 23 15.74 -6.68 8.64
CA ILE A 23 14.33 -6.71 9.01
C ILE A 23 13.53 -7.63 8.08
N VAL A 24 13.91 -7.71 6.81
CA VAL A 24 13.28 -8.60 5.83
C VAL A 24 14.37 -9.38 5.11
N ASP A 25 14.26 -10.70 5.15
CA ASP A 25 15.04 -11.65 4.36
C ASP A 25 14.09 -12.76 3.88
N VAL A 26 13.65 -12.63 2.63
CA VAL A 26 12.67 -13.53 2.00
C VAL A 26 13.28 -14.11 0.73
N PRO A 27 13.76 -15.34 0.76
CA PRO A 27 14.36 -15.99 -0.41
C PRO A 27 13.37 -16.12 -1.57
N ARG A 28 12.16 -16.58 -1.27
CA ARG A 28 11.09 -16.71 -2.25
C ARG A 28 9.72 -16.65 -1.59
N PHE A 29 8.79 -15.91 -2.21
CA PHE A 29 7.39 -15.85 -1.82
C PHE A 29 6.55 -15.56 -3.05
N ALA A 30 5.40 -16.19 -3.17
CA ALA A 30 4.49 -15.95 -4.29
C ALA A 30 3.04 -16.02 -3.84
N VAL A 31 2.18 -15.27 -4.50
CA VAL A 31 0.73 -15.25 -4.30
C VAL A 31 0.07 -15.53 -5.63
N GLY A 32 -0.78 -16.56 -5.65
CA GLY A 32 -1.59 -16.92 -6.81
C GLY A 32 -2.78 -15.98 -7.01
N ASP A 33 -3.42 -16.11 -8.16
CA ASP A 33 -4.69 -15.42 -8.42
C ASP A 33 -5.76 -15.93 -7.43
N THR A 34 -6.55 -15.00 -6.88
CA THR A 34 -7.60 -15.28 -5.87
C THR A 34 -7.11 -15.86 -4.54
N GLU A 35 -5.82 -16.01 -4.35
CA GLU A 35 -5.25 -16.53 -3.11
C GLU A 35 -5.34 -15.51 -1.98
N GLN A 36 -5.66 -15.99 -0.77
CA GLN A 36 -5.68 -15.19 0.45
C GLN A 36 -4.58 -15.66 1.39
N ILE A 37 -3.72 -14.73 1.81
CA ILE A 37 -2.58 -15.04 2.67
C ILE A 37 -2.66 -14.21 3.94
N ALA A 38 -2.47 -14.87 5.09
CA ALA A 38 -2.32 -14.21 6.39
C ALA A 38 -0.85 -14.19 6.79
N LEU A 39 -0.32 -12.98 7.03
CA LEU A 39 1.04 -12.78 7.52
C LEU A 39 1.02 -12.66 9.05
N GLN A 40 1.56 -13.66 9.74
CA GLN A 40 1.61 -13.71 11.20
C GLN A 40 3.03 -13.47 11.73
N GLY A 41 3.14 -12.95 12.94
CA GLY A 41 4.40 -12.71 13.63
C GLY A 41 4.25 -11.69 14.76
N SER A 42 5.22 -11.64 15.68
CA SER A 42 5.27 -10.69 16.78
C SER A 42 5.32 -9.23 16.30
N SER A 43 5.03 -8.29 17.20
CA SER A 43 5.24 -6.87 16.91
C SER A 43 6.73 -6.62 16.57
N GLY A 44 7.00 -5.80 15.56
CA GLY A 44 8.36 -5.52 15.12
C GLY A 44 9.02 -6.59 14.22
N SER A 45 8.34 -7.69 13.89
CA SER A 45 8.90 -8.76 13.04
C SER A 45 9.01 -8.44 11.55
N GLY A 46 8.83 -7.18 11.14
CA GLY A 46 9.01 -6.76 9.75
C GLY A 46 7.78 -6.90 8.84
N LYS A 47 6.60 -7.31 9.36
CA LYS A 47 5.37 -7.49 8.53
C LYS A 47 5.00 -6.24 7.74
N THR A 48 4.92 -5.09 8.40
CA THR A 48 4.61 -3.81 7.75
C THR A 48 5.70 -3.41 6.75
N THR A 49 6.96 -3.70 7.08
CA THR A 49 8.09 -3.46 6.16
C THR A 49 7.95 -4.29 4.90
N LEU A 50 7.63 -5.59 5.03
CA LEU A 50 7.39 -6.46 3.87
C LEU A 50 6.22 -5.97 3.03
N LEU A 51 5.10 -5.59 3.64
CA LEU A 51 3.94 -5.03 2.91
C LEU A 51 4.29 -3.73 2.17
N ASN A 52 5.08 -2.84 2.79
CA ASN A 52 5.54 -1.60 2.16
C ASN A 52 6.50 -1.86 0.99
N LEU A 53 7.34 -2.89 1.08
CA LEU A 53 8.20 -3.34 -0.02
C LEU A 53 7.36 -3.88 -1.18
N ILE A 54 6.40 -4.77 -0.90
CA ILE A 54 5.47 -5.35 -1.89
C ILE A 54 4.66 -4.25 -2.58
N ALA A 55 4.19 -3.26 -1.82
CA ALA A 55 3.46 -2.12 -2.37
C ALA A 55 4.36 -1.12 -3.15
N GLY A 56 5.67 -1.33 -3.19
CA GLY A 56 6.61 -0.40 -3.85
C GLY A 56 6.72 0.97 -3.17
N ILE A 57 6.26 1.08 -1.91
CA ILE A 57 6.39 2.28 -1.08
C ILE A 57 7.82 2.39 -0.55
N LEU A 58 8.39 1.26 -0.15
CA LEU A 58 9.75 1.16 0.34
C LEU A 58 10.62 0.42 -0.69
N LYS A 59 11.84 0.93 -0.91
CA LYS A 59 12.79 0.28 -1.81
C LYS A 59 13.57 -0.81 -1.06
N PRO A 60 13.73 -2.02 -1.61
CA PRO A 60 14.57 -3.06 -1.04
C PRO A 60 16.06 -2.71 -1.19
N ASP A 61 16.89 -3.36 -0.40
CA ASP A 61 18.36 -3.28 -0.54
C ASP A 61 18.84 -4.24 -1.63
N SER A 62 18.16 -5.39 -1.78
CA SER A 62 18.40 -6.36 -2.86
C SER A 62 17.14 -7.20 -3.11
N GLY A 63 17.18 -7.95 -4.21
CA GLY A 63 16.08 -8.80 -4.65
C GLY A 63 15.13 -8.12 -5.61
N ALA A 64 14.06 -8.82 -5.98
CA ALA A 64 13.08 -8.36 -6.96
C ALA A 64 11.66 -8.64 -6.48
N ILE A 65 10.74 -7.77 -6.86
CA ILE A 65 9.30 -7.93 -6.64
C ILE A 65 8.60 -7.78 -7.99
N PHE A 66 7.90 -8.83 -8.39
CA PHE A 66 7.11 -8.85 -9.61
C PHE A 66 5.63 -8.75 -9.25
N LEU A 67 4.93 -7.81 -9.86
CA LEU A 67 3.49 -7.68 -9.81
C LEU A 67 2.92 -7.89 -11.20
N ALA A 68 2.06 -8.87 -11.36
CA ALA A 68 1.53 -9.29 -12.67
C ALA A 68 2.64 -9.48 -13.73
N GLY A 69 3.77 -10.08 -13.33
CA GLY A 69 4.93 -10.33 -14.18
C GLY A 69 5.86 -9.13 -14.40
N GLN A 70 5.55 -7.97 -13.86
CA GLN A 70 6.34 -6.75 -14.02
C GLN A 70 7.23 -6.48 -12.80
N ASP A 71 8.55 -6.38 -12.99
CA ASP A 71 9.50 -6.05 -11.92
C ASP A 71 9.33 -4.58 -11.48
N LEU A 72 8.83 -4.37 -10.27
CA LEU A 72 8.51 -3.03 -9.74
C LEU A 72 9.74 -2.13 -9.62
N PHE A 73 10.90 -2.70 -9.33
CA PHE A 73 12.10 -1.89 -9.03
C PHE A 73 12.98 -1.63 -10.26
N LYS A 74 12.66 -2.25 -11.40
CA LYS A 74 13.18 -1.84 -12.70
C LYS A 74 12.44 -0.67 -13.33
N LEU A 75 11.25 -0.33 -12.79
CA LEU A 75 10.50 0.83 -13.22
C LEU A 75 11.09 2.12 -12.64
N SER A 76 10.87 3.23 -13.36
CA SER A 76 11.03 4.56 -12.78
C SER A 76 10.05 4.78 -11.61
N GLU A 77 10.28 5.77 -10.78
CA GLU A 77 9.39 6.11 -9.68
C GLU A 77 7.96 6.37 -10.16
N ALA A 78 7.80 7.19 -11.20
CA ALA A 78 6.49 7.44 -11.81
C ALA A 78 5.85 6.16 -12.40
N GLY A 79 6.66 5.22 -12.90
CA GLY A 79 6.19 3.93 -13.37
C GLY A 79 5.65 3.06 -12.23
N ARG A 80 6.37 2.99 -11.10
CA ARG A 80 5.92 2.28 -9.89
C ARG A 80 4.63 2.88 -9.34
N ASP A 81 4.54 4.21 -9.28
CA ASP A 81 3.35 4.91 -8.78
C ASP A 81 2.13 4.57 -9.62
N ARG A 82 2.29 4.51 -10.94
CA ARG A 82 1.21 4.11 -11.85
C ARG A 82 0.77 2.67 -11.63
N VAL A 83 1.72 1.73 -11.52
CA VAL A 83 1.42 0.32 -11.25
C VAL A 83 0.73 0.17 -9.90
N ARG A 84 1.22 0.84 -8.87
CA ARG A 84 0.59 0.85 -7.54
C ARG A 84 -0.85 1.36 -7.60
N ALA A 85 -1.08 2.50 -8.24
CA ALA A 85 -2.42 3.10 -8.35
C ALA A 85 -3.41 2.23 -9.14
N GLN A 86 -2.93 1.42 -10.07
CA GLN A 86 -3.78 0.59 -10.94
C GLN A 86 -4.01 -0.83 -10.42
N SER A 87 -3.04 -1.37 -9.65
CA SER A 87 -2.98 -2.81 -9.36
C SER A 87 -2.97 -3.15 -7.87
N ILE A 88 -2.79 -2.18 -6.97
CA ILE A 88 -2.70 -2.44 -5.53
C ILE A 88 -3.76 -1.63 -4.78
N GLY A 89 -4.61 -2.32 -4.01
CA GLY A 89 -5.42 -1.69 -2.96
C GLY A 89 -4.70 -1.83 -1.62
N TYR A 90 -4.17 -0.74 -1.09
CA TYR A 90 -3.46 -0.74 0.19
C TYR A 90 -4.33 -0.14 1.29
N VAL A 91 -4.64 -0.95 2.32
CA VAL A 91 -5.35 -0.49 3.52
C VAL A 91 -4.33 -0.27 4.63
N PHE A 92 -4.20 0.96 5.08
CA PHE A 92 -3.24 1.33 6.13
C PHE A 92 -3.78 0.99 7.53
N GLN A 93 -2.89 0.70 8.45
CA GLN A 93 -3.20 0.51 9.87
C GLN A 93 -3.66 1.83 10.52
N THR A 94 -3.09 2.95 10.11
CA THR A 94 -3.52 4.31 10.46
C THR A 94 -4.29 4.90 9.29
N PHE A 95 -5.25 5.76 9.57
CA PHE A 95 -6.18 6.24 8.54
C PHE A 95 -5.51 7.02 7.41
N ASN A 96 -4.35 7.63 7.63
CA ASN A 96 -3.58 8.43 6.65
C ASN A 96 -4.43 9.46 5.89
N LEU A 97 -5.49 9.96 6.54
CA LEU A 97 -6.40 10.94 5.97
C LEU A 97 -5.84 12.35 6.15
N LEU A 98 -6.02 13.17 5.14
CA LEU A 98 -5.69 14.59 5.20
C LEU A 98 -6.73 15.31 6.05
N GLN A 99 -6.32 15.79 7.22
CA GLN A 99 -7.20 16.36 8.25
C GLN A 99 -7.91 17.64 7.83
N GLY A 100 -7.36 18.37 6.85
CA GLY A 100 -7.94 19.61 6.30
C GLY A 100 -9.08 19.37 5.30
N TYR A 101 -9.23 18.14 4.81
CA TYR A 101 -10.17 17.76 3.76
C TYR A 101 -11.33 16.96 4.32
N THR A 102 -12.49 17.05 3.67
CA THR A 102 -13.67 16.24 3.99
C THR A 102 -13.46 14.76 3.58
N ALA A 103 -14.37 13.87 4.00
CA ALA A 103 -14.36 12.47 3.59
C ALA A 103 -14.41 12.34 2.07
N LEU A 104 -15.29 13.11 1.42
CA LEU A 104 -15.41 13.11 -0.04
C LEU A 104 -14.13 13.59 -0.73
N GLU A 105 -13.53 14.68 -0.25
CA GLU A 105 -12.30 15.21 -0.81
C GLU A 105 -11.11 14.26 -0.63
N ASN A 106 -11.01 13.55 0.50
CA ASN A 106 -10.00 12.52 0.71
C ASN A 106 -10.12 11.38 -0.30
N VAL A 107 -11.34 10.92 -0.59
CA VAL A 107 -11.58 9.90 -1.62
C VAL A 107 -11.22 10.41 -3.02
N LEU A 108 -11.64 11.62 -3.36
CA LEU A 108 -11.34 12.24 -4.67
C LEU A 108 -9.84 12.41 -4.87
N LEU A 109 -9.10 12.83 -3.84
CA LEU A 109 -7.64 12.93 -3.90
C LEU A 109 -6.98 11.58 -4.23
N GLY A 110 -7.42 10.50 -3.56
CA GLY A 110 -6.93 9.16 -3.87
C GLY A 110 -7.18 8.75 -5.33
N MET A 111 -8.31 9.14 -5.89
CA MET A 111 -8.66 8.84 -7.30
C MET A 111 -7.78 9.58 -8.31
N MET A 112 -7.29 10.78 -7.98
CA MET A 112 -6.47 11.59 -8.89
C MET A 112 -5.17 10.88 -9.32
N PHE A 113 -4.65 9.98 -8.49
CA PHE A 113 -3.44 9.21 -8.80
C PHE A 113 -3.70 7.96 -9.67
N GLY A 114 -4.98 7.63 -9.94
CA GLY A 114 -5.41 6.49 -10.75
C GLY A 114 -6.13 6.91 -12.03
N ARG A 115 -7.42 6.59 -12.11
CA ARG A 115 -8.28 6.84 -13.28
C ARG A 115 -8.78 8.28 -13.41
N GLY A 116 -8.46 9.15 -12.46
CA GLY A 116 -8.97 10.50 -12.33
C GLY A 116 -10.12 10.60 -11.33
N ALA A 117 -10.41 11.85 -10.90
CA ALA A 117 -11.46 12.11 -9.93
C ALA A 117 -12.86 11.93 -10.56
N ASP A 118 -13.67 11.06 -9.96
CA ASP A 118 -15.08 10.84 -10.32
C ASP A 118 -15.95 11.06 -9.07
N VAL A 119 -16.65 12.19 -9.03
CA VAL A 119 -17.46 12.61 -7.89
C VAL A 119 -18.66 11.65 -7.66
N ALA A 120 -19.27 11.15 -8.73
CA ALA A 120 -20.41 10.24 -8.62
C ALA A 120 -19.97 8.91 -8.03
N TYR A 121 -18.86 8.38 -8.51
CA TYR A 121 -18.28 7.14 -8.00
C TYR A 121 -17.76 7.30 -6.56
N ALA A 122 -17.12 8.42 -6.22
CA ALA A 122 -16.66 8.70 -4.87
C ALA A 122 -17.84 8.72 -3.86
N LYS A 123 -18.96 9.36 -4.22
CA LYS A 123 -20.18 9.36 -3.41
C LYS A 123 -20.76 7.96 -3.24
N ALA A 124 -20.82 7.18 -4.31
CA ALA A 124 -21.30 5.80 -4.25
C ALA A 124 -20.42 4.92 -3.33
N LEU A 125 -19.09 5.09 -3.35
CA LEU A 125 -18.19 4.39 -2.44
C LEU A 125 -18.45 4.76 -0.97
N LEU A 126 -18.61 6.05 -0.67
CA LEU A 126 -18.92 6.52 0.68
C LEU A 126 -20.27 6.02 1.18
N GLU A 127 -21.27 5.96 0.30
CA GLU A 127 -22.57 5.37 0.64
C GLU A 127 -22.45 3.87 0.96
N ARG A 128 -21.67 3.11 0.19
CA ARG A 128 -21.41 1.68 0.45
C ARG A 128 -20.76 1.40 1.80
N VAL A 129 -19.98 2.31 2.33
CA VAL A 129 -19.35 2.18 3.65
C VAL A 129 -20.12 2.92 4.75
N GLY A 130 -21.37 3.33 4.49
CA GLY A 130 -22.26 3.95 5.49
C GLY A 130 -21.92 5.40 5.85
N LEU A 131 -21.17 6.10 4.99
CA LEU A 131 -20.78 7.49 5.19
C LEU A 131 -21.57 8.50 4.34
N LYS A 132 -22.73 8.10 3.79
CA LYS A 132 -23.57 8.95 2.94
C LYS A 132 -23.82 10.34 3.55
N ASP A 133 -24.28 10.38 4.79
CA ASP A 133 -24.66 11.63 5.48
C ASP A 133 -23.47 12.35 6.10
N ARG A 134 -22.27 11.79 5.99
CA ARG A 134 -21.03 12.31 6.55
C ARG A 134 -19.95 12.62 5.49
N MET A 135 -20.33 12.70 4.23
CA MET A 135 -19.40 12.97 3.12
C MET A 135 -18.64 14.29 3.28
N ASN A 136 -19.29 15.31 3.89
CA ASN A 136 -18.72 16.62 4.13
C ASN A 136 -18.04 16.75 5.50
N TYR A 137 -17.98 15.68 6.30
CA TYR A 137 -17.30 15.69 7.59
C TYR A 137 -15.81 15.55 7.38
N ARG A 138 -15.03 16.24 8.20
CA ARG A 138 -13.57 16.08 8.29
C ARG A 138 -13.23 14.87 9.14
N PRO A 139 -12.02 14.27 8.97
CA PRO A 139 -11.62 13.07 9.71
C PRO A 139 -11.83 13.16 11.22
N ARG A 140 -11.56 14.32 11.84
CA ARG A 140 -11.78 14.54 13.28
C ARG A 140 -13.25 14.48 13.72
N GLN A 141 -14.18 14.64 12.80
CA GLN A 141 -15.62 14.61 13.05
C GLN A 141 -16.21 13.22 12.75
N LEU A 142 -15.43 12.36 12.08
CA LEU A 142 -15.77 10.97 11.80
C LEU A 142 -15.30 10.08 12.96
N SER A 143 -15.63 10.43 14.19
CA SER A 143 -15.13 9.73 15.36
C SER A 143 -15.11 8.20 15.21
N VAL A 144 -14.11 7.64 15.75
CA VAL A 144 -13.84 6.20 15.95
C VAL A 144 -14.94 5.64 16.85
#